data_bd3fa745664d56be987431e777f98ce8
#
_entry.id   bd3fa745664d56be987431e777f98ce8
#
_cell.length_a   1.000
_cell.length_b   1.000
_cell.length_c   1.000
_cell.angle_alpha   90.00
_cell.angle_beta   90.00
_cell.angle_gamma   90.00
#
_symmetry.space_group_name_H-M   'P 1'
#
loop_
_entity.id
_entity.type
_entity.pdbx_description
1 polymer ?
#
loop_
_entity_poly.entity_id
_entity_poly.type
_entity_poly.pdbx_seq_one_letter_code
_entity_poly.pdbx_strand_id
1 'polypeptide(L)'
;LTGSLLQKPLLTLEELPVRCKKGGRILAELRRAQEQLRMIQADRQRQQEYRAALAQQYGFMSEYLQDLSDSLARRQQPPKLSFAPQIAACTAGKSAVNGDRCTWFAGVEGAYYLLLCDGMGTGTPAAREAKQAVQILKELLCAGYPAEHALRSLNSLYALSGSAGAASISLVQLGLD
;
A
#
# COMPACT_ATOMS: atom_id res chain seq x y z
N LEU A 1 -14.33 -31.62 -23.91
CA LEU A 1 -14.94 -30.54 -24.72
C LEU A 1 -15.48 -29.38 -23.88
N THR A 2 -15.89 -29.59 -22.64
CA THR A 2 -16.48 -28.56 -21.76
C THR A 2 -15.44 -27.63 -21.12
N GLY A 3 -14.22 -28.08 -20.86
CA GLY A 3 -13.17 -27.28 -20.21
C GLY A 3 -12.66 -26.09 -21.07
N SER A 4 -12.64 -26.26 -22.40
CA SER A 4 -12.17 -25.20 -23.32
C SER A 4 -13.18 -24.06 -23.49
N LEU A 5 -14.49 -24.36 -23.33
CA LEU A 5 -15.54 -23.35 -23.49
C LEU A 5 -15.64 -22.39 -22.30
N LEU A 6 -15.19 -22.82 -21.11
CA LEU A 6 -15.21 -21.98 -19.91
C LEU A 6 -14.16 -20.87 -19.90
N GLN A 7 -13.14 -20.94 -20.77
CA GLN A 7 -12.06 -19.95 -20.88
C GLN A 7 -12.37 -18.79 -21.84
N LYS A 8 -13.43 -18.91 -22.65
CA LYS A 8 -13.83 -17.84 -23.58
C LYS A 8 -14.57 -16.71 -22.87
N PRO A 9 -14.38 -15.45 -23.28
CA PRO A 9 -14.97 -14.30 -22.58
C PRO A 9 -16.50 -14.21 -22.67
N LEU A 10 -17.13 -14.75 -23.71
CA LEU A 10 -18.59 -14.75 -23.91
C LEU A 10 -19.01 -15.98 -24.71
N LEU A 11 -19.95 -16.76 -24.15
CA LEU A 11 -20.59 -17.87 -24.86
C LEU A 11 -21.83 -17.37 -25.56
N THR A 12 -21.94 -17.65 -26.86
CA THR A 12 -23.11 -17.37 -27.67
C THR A 12 -23.84 -18.67 -28.04
N LEU A 13 -25.10 -18.57 -28.44
CA LEU A 13 -25.90 -19.75 -28.88
C LEU A 13 -25.31 -20.41 -30.13
N GLU A 14 -24.57 -19.66 -30.96
CA GLU A 14 -23.94 -20.15 -32.20
C GLU A 14 -22.72 -21.05 -31.90
N GLU A 15 -22.15 -20.95 -30.75
CA GLU A 15 -20.99 -21.76 -30.33
C GLU A 15 -21.39 -23.12 -29.71
N LEU A 16 -22.69 -23.36 -29.56
CA LEU A 16 -23.17 -24.66 -29.08
C LEU A 16 -23.27 -25.66 -30.24
N PRO A 17 -22.61 -26.83 -30.16
CA PRO A 17 -22.47 -27.76 -31.28
C PRO A 17 -23.76 -28.50 -31.67
N VAL A 18 -24.89 -28.25 -30.98
CA VAL A 18 -26.15 -28.98 -31.22
C VAL A 18 -27.35 -28.02 -31.13
N ARG A 19 -28.24 -28.07 -32.12
CA ARG A 19 -29.56 -27.47 -32.04
C ARG A 19 -30.43 -28.17 -31.00
N CYS A 20 -30.28 -27.78 -29.74
CA CYS A 20 -31.02 -28.33 -28.64
C CYS A 20 -32.23 -27.46 -28.26
N LYS A 21 -33.42 -28.05 -28.11
CA LYS A 21 -34.62 -27.35 -27.64
C LYS A 21 -34.44 -26.68 -26.25
N LYS A 22 -33.44 -27.11 -25.48
CA LYS A 22 -33.07 -26.56 -24.16
C LYS A 22 -31.80 -25.65 -24.23
N GLY A 23 -31.32 -25.28 -25.39
CA GLY A 23 -30.08 -24.52 -25.58
C GLY A 23 -29.99 -23.25 -24.75
N GLY A 24 -31.08 -22.49 -24.64
CA GLY A 24 -31.12 -21.27 -23.83
C GLY A 24 -30.90 -21.50 -22.34
N ARG A 25 -31.42 -22.61 -21.81
CA ARG A 25 -31.19 -22.96 -20.37
C ARG A 25 -29.74 -23.40 -20.12
N ILE A 26 -29.19 -24.19 -21.03
CA ILE A 26 -27.80 -24.65 -20.96
C ILE A 26 -26.86 -23.43 -21.05
N LEU A 27 -27.12 -22.49 -21.96
CA LEU A 27 -26.34 -21.26 -22.08
C LEU A 27 -26.39 -20.40 -20.82
N ALA A 28 -27.56 -20.28 -20.19
CA ALA A 28 -27.71 -19.54 -18.94
C ALA A 28 -26.89 -20.16 -17.80
N GLU A 29 -26.92 -21.48 -17.68
CA GLU A 29 -26.12 -22.20 -16.65
C GLU A 29 -24.62 -22.11 -16.92
N LEU A 30 -24.20 -22.18 -18.18
CA LEU A 30 -22.80 -22.00 -18.55
C LEU A 30 -22.30 -20.58 -18.24
N ARG A 31 -23.12 -19.56 -18.50
CA ARG A 31 -22.77 -18.17 -18.14
C ARG A 31 -22.65 -17.98 -16.65
N ARG A 32 -23.57 -18.57 -15.85
CA ARG A 32 -23.48 -18.55 -14.38
C ARG A 32 -22.20 -19.24 -13.89
N ALA A 33 -21.88 -20.40 -14.47
CA ALA A 33 -20.65 -21.12 -14.11
C ALA A 33 -19.39 -20.34 -14.48
N GLN A 34 -19.40 -19.65 -15.63
CA GLN A 34 -18.29 -18.77 -16.01
C GLN A 34 -18.12 -17.60 -15.04
N GLU A 35 -19.21 -16.97 -14.65
CA GLU A 35 -19.16 -15.86 -13.69
C GLU A 35 -18.64 -16.31 -12.34
N GLN A 36 -19.13 -17.45 -11.84
CA GLN A 36 -18.61 -18.05 -10.59
C GLN A 36 -17.12 -18.37 -10.69
N LEU A 37 -16.67 -18.91 -11.83
CA LEU A 37 -15.25 -19.23 -12.03
C LEU A 37 -14.40 -17.96 -12.02
N ARG A 38 -14.86 -16.89 -12.66
CA ARG A 38 -14.18 -15.58 -12.63
C ARG A 38 -14.07 -15.03 -11.21
N MET A 39 -15.15 -15.12 -10.42
CA MET A 39 -15.13 -14.67 -9.03
C MET A 39 -14.13 -15.48 -8.21
N ILE A 40 -14.12 -16.81 -8.36
CA ILE A 40 -13.18 -17.71 -7.66
C ILE A 40 -11.73 -17.40 -8.08
N GLN A 41 -11.48 -17.15 -9.36
CA GLN A 41 -10.14 -16.79 -9.84
C GLN A 41 -9.69 -15.43 -9.28
N ALA A 42 -10.55 -14.43 -9.30
CA ALA A 42 -10.27 -13.12 -8.73
C ALA A 42 -9.98 -13.21 -7.21
N ASP A 43 -10.76 -14.02 -6.49
CA ASP A 43 -10.55 -14.21 -5.06
C ASP A 43 -9.23 -14.93 -4.76
N ARG A 44 -8.90 -15.98 -5.53
CA ARG A 44 -7.59 -16.65 -5.41
C ARG A 44 -6.42 -15.70 -5.69
N GLN A 45 -6.54 -14.83 -6.69
CA GLN A 45 -5.53 -13.86 -7.00
C GLN A 45 -5.35 -12.87 -5.83
N ARG A 46 -6.43 -12.33 -5.29
CA ARG A 46 -6.40 -11.47 -4.09
C ARG A 46 -5.73 -12.16 -2.90
N GLN A 47 -6.05 -13.43 -2.68
CA GLN A 47 -5.42 -14.20 -1.60
C GLN A 47 -3.91 -14.38 -1.82
N GLN A 48 -3.48 -14.58 -3.07
CA GLN A 48 -2.05 -14.67 -3.40
C GLN A 48 -1.34 -13.33 -3.18
N GLU A 49 -1.92 -12.23 -3.64
CA GLU A 49 -1.42 -10.88 -3.42
C GLU A 49 -1.33 -10.54 -1.93
N TYR A 50 -2.37 -10.87 -1.17
CA TYR A 50 -2.39 -10.72 0.29
C TYR A 50 -1.27 -11.52 0.98
N ARG A 51 -1.09 -12.79 0.61
CA ARG A 51 -0.01 -13.62 1.16
C ARG A 51 1.37 -13.09 0.79
N ALA A 52 1.55 -12.61 -0.44
CA ALA A 52 2.80 -12.00 -0.88
C ALA A 52 3.12 -10.72 -0.10
N ALA A 53 2.13 -9.86 0.11
CA ALA A 53 2.29 -8.64 0.90
C ALA A 53 2.61 -8.94 2.37
N LEU A 54 1.95 -9.92 2.98
CA LEU A 54 2.29 -10.38 4.33
C LEU A 54 3.71 -10.95 4.42
N ALA A 55 4.10 -11.81 3.49
CA ALA A 55 5.44 -12.39 3.47
C ALA A 55 6.51 -11.29 3.34
N GLN A 56 6.27 -10.29 2.51
CA GLN A 56 7.13 -9.13 2.36
C GLN A 56 7.23 -8.34 3.67
N GLN A 57 6.12 -8.12 4.37
CA GLN A 57 6.11 -7.39 5.63
C GLN A 57 6.88 -8.14 6.73
N TYR A 58 6.73 -9.46 6.81
CA TYR A 58 7.54 -10.29 7.73
C TYR A 58 9.02 -10.26 7.36
N GLY A 59 9.36 -10.25 6.07
CA GLY A 59 10.74 -10.07 5.60
C GLY A 59 11.34 -8.76 6.12
N PHE A 60 10.65 -7.65 5.94
CA PHE A 60 11.10 -6.34 6.43
C PHE A 60 11.26 -6.29 7.95
N MET A 61 10.32 -6.91 8.69
CA MET A 61 10.44 -6.98 10.15
C MET A 61 11.67 -7.78 10.58
N SER A 62 11.96 -8.88 9.87
CA SER A 62 13.16 -9.69 10.12
C SER A 62 14.46 -8.93 9.85
N GLU A 63 14.53 -8.21 8.72
CA GLU A 63 15.67 -7.34 8.38
C GLU A 63 15.86 -6.25 9.45
N TYR A 64 14.77 -5.59 9.84
CA TYR A 64 14.83 -4.57 10.89
C TYR A 64 15.34 -5.11 12.23
N LEU A 65 14.86 -6.29 12.65
CA LEU A 65 15.32 -6.92 13.88
C LEU A 65 16.80 -7.29 13.81
N GLN A 66 17.28 -7.71 12.64
CA GLN A 66 18.69 -8.00 12.40
C GLN A 66 19.53 -6.72 12.51
N ASP A 67 19.11 -5.64 11.83
CA ASP A 67 19.80 -4.34 11.89
C ASP A 67 19.83 -3.78 13.31
N LEU A 68 18.72 -3.92 14.05
CA LEU A 68 18.66 -3.52 15.46
C LEU A 68 19.64 -4.34 16.31
N SER A 69 19.69 -5.65 16.11
CA SER A 69 20.64 -6.52 16.79
C SER A 69 22.09 -6.12 16.51
N ASP A 70 22.41 -5.83 15.24
CA ASP A 70 23.74 -5.41 14.82
C ASP A 70 24.11 -4.03 15.37
N SER A 71 23.16 -3.10 15.45
CA SER A 71 23.36 -1.77 16.04
C SER A 71 23.63 -1.84 17.54
N LEU A 72 22.89 -2.69 18.25
CA LEU A 72 23.11 -2.94 19.69
C LEU A 72 24.47 -3.59 19.95
N ALA A 73 24.90 -4.50 19.07
CA ALA A 73 26.20 -5.16 19.19
C ALA A 73 27.38 -4.20 18.96
N ARG A 74 27.23 -3.21 18.08
CA ARG A 74 28.31 -2.26 17.75
C ARG A 74 28.56 -1.18 18.78
N ARG A 75 27.69 -0.98 19.79
CA ARG A 75 27.84 0.05 20.85
C ARG A 75 28.37 1.39 20.30
N GLN A 76 27.76 1.91 19.25
CA GLN A 76 28.15 3.22 18.72
C GLN A 76 27.71 4.29 19.72
N GLN A 77 28.66 5.09 20.19
CA GLN A 77 28.33 6.30 20.92
C GLN A 77 27.58 7.22 19.94
N PRO A 78 26.42 7.76 20.33
CA PRO A 78 25.70 8.68 19.47
C PRO A 78 26.59 9.89 19.15
N PRO A 79 26.60 10.36 17.93
CA PRO A 79 27.39 11.52 17.55
C PRO A 79 26.93 12.75 18.35
N LYS A 80 27.90 13.55 18.82
CA LYS A 80 27.65 14.72 19.68
C LYS A 80 27.13 15.96 18.92
N LEU A 81 26.87 15.85 17.62
CA LEU A 81 26.36 16.96 16.83
C LEU A 81 24.86 17.11 17.09
N SER A 82 24.43 18.30 17.48
CA SER A 82 23.04 18.69 17.54
C SER A 82 22.79 19.79 16.52
N PHE A 83 21.69 19.71 15.80
CA PHE A 83 21.23 20.78 14.92
C PHE A 83 19.81 21.18 15.31
N ALA A 84 19.51 22.46 15.13
CA ALA A 84 18.17 22.98 15.35
C ALA A 84 17.63 23.46 13.99
N PRO A 85 16.88 22.63 13.25
CA PRO A 85 16.36 23.01 11.95
C PRO A 85 15.31 24.11 12.10
N GLN A 86 15.38 25.13 11.23
CA GLN A 86 14.32 26.11 11.07
C GLN A 86 13.51 25.75 9.83
N ILE A 87 12.23 25.50 10.01
CA ILE A 87 11.35 25.03 8.96
C ILE A 87 10.18 26.01 8.81
N ALA A 88 9.91 26.40 7.58
CA ALA A 88 8.71 27.12 7.20
C ALA A 88 7.98 26.34 6.11
N ALA A 89 6.68 26.13 6.27
CA ALA A 89 5.86 25.43 5.30
C ALA A 89 4.62 26.27 4.98
N CYS A 90 4.25 26.28 3.71
CA CYS A 90 3.03 26.91 3.24
C CYS A 90 2.33 25.92 2.31
N THR A 91 1.01 25.74 2.48
CA THR A 91 0.18 24.94 1.60
C THR A 91 -0.94 25.79 1.03
N ALA A 92 -1.24 25.61 -0.26
CA ALA A 92 -2.35 26.28 -0.93
C ALA A 92 -3.19 25.24 -1.65
N GLY A 93 -4.43 25.04 -1.21
CA GLY A 93 -5.39 24.15 -1.84
C GLY A 93 -6.17 24.82 -2.97
N LYS A 94 -6.46 24.10 -4.03
CA LYS A 94 -7.41 24.52 -5.09
C LYS A 94 -8.87 24.52 -4.63
N SER A 95 -9.17 23.88 -3.52
CA SER A 95 -10.51 23.74 -2.94
C SER A 95 -10.49 24.06 -1.45
N ALA A 96 -11.68 24.11 -0.82
CA ALA A 96 -11.81 24.36 0.61
C ALA A 96 -11.09 23.31 1.50
N VAL A 97 -10.82 22.12 0.97
CA VAL A 97 -10.09 21.07 1.66
C VAL A 97 -8.86 20.74 0.83
N ASN A 98 -7.67 20.94 1.42
CA ASN A 98 -6.40 20.58 0.83
C ASN A 98 -6.05 19.12 1.16
N GLY A 99 -5.71 18.33 0.12
CA GLY A 99 -5.21 16.96 0.24
C GLY A 99 -3.78 16.87 0.77
N ASP A 100 -3.00 17.94 0.64
CA ASP A 100 -1.59 17.96 1.02
C ASP A 100 -1.40 18.05 2.53
N ARG A 101 -0.36 17.40 3.01
CA ARG A 101 0.09 17.48 4.41
C ARG A 101 1.59 17.65 4.46
N CYS A 102 2.02 18.58 5.32
CA CYS A 102 3.41 18.76 5.68
C CYS A 102 3.54 18.62 7.19
N THR A 103 4.55 17.91 7.64
CA THR A 103 4.90 17.81 9.06
C THR A 103 6.40 17.60 9.24
N TRP A 104 6.89 17.98 10.41
CA TRP A 104 8.28 17.76 10.80
C TRP A 104 8.33 17.40 12.28
N PHE A 105 9.28 16.58 12.65
CA PHE A 105 9.42 16.11 14.03
C PHE A 105 10.82 15.54 14.27
N ALA A 106 11.22 15.52 15.53
CA ALA A 106 12.41 14.82 15.96
C ALA A 106 12.10 13.32 16.11
N GLY A 107 13.01 12.50 15.64
CA GLY A 107 13.01 11.05 15.81
C GLY A 107 13.94 10.61 16.91
N VAL A 108 14.33 9.34 16.86
CA VAL A 108 15.32 8.76 17.77
C VAL A 108 16.74 9.16 17.38
N GLU A 109 17.67 9.07 18.32
CA GLU A 109 19.11 9.28 18.09
C GLU A 109 19.50 10.63 17.45
N GLY A 110 18.67 11.65 17.65
CA GLY A 110 18.92 13.00 17.10
C GLY A 110 18.54 13.16 15.61
N ALA A 111 17.95 12.18 14.99
CA ALA A 111 17.40 12.30 13.66
C ALA A 111 16.24 13.31 13.63
N TYR A 112 16.09 14.02 12.53
CA TYR A 112 15.00 14.96 12.30
C TYR A 112 14.35 14.66 10.95
N TYR A 113 13.05 14.59 10.93
CA TYR A 113 12.29 14.21 9.76
C TYR A 113 11.42 15.35 9.25
N LEU A 114 11.36 15.51 7.93
CA LEU A 114 10.41 16.35 7.22
C LEU A 114 9.62 15.47 6.26
N LEU A 115 8.29 15.50 6.39
CA LEU A 115 7.36 14.74 5.57
C LEU A 115 6.48 15.68 4.76
N LEU A 116 6.43 15.47 3.44
CA LEU A 116 5.44 16.02 2.54
C LEU A 116 4.59 14.88 1.99
N CYS A 117 3.30 14.99 2.09
CA CYS A 117 2.36 13.99 1.61
C CYS A 117 1.26 14.66 0.79
N ASP A 118 1.10 14.22 -0.45
CA ASP A 118 0.02 14.62 -1.35
C ASP A 118 -0.93 13.43 -1.51
N GLY A 119 -2.16 13.57 -1.01
CA GLY A 119 -3.21 12.57 -1.15
C GLY A 119 -3.80 12.57 -2.55
N MET A 120 -3.82 11.43 -3.21
CA MET A 120 -4.38 11.32 -4.56
C MET A 120 -5.87 11.64 -4.58
N GLY A 121 -6.27 12.47 -5.55
CA GLY A 121 -7.64 12.91 -5.71
C GLY A 121 -7.88 14.32 -5.16
N THR A 122 -9.11 14.60 -4.77
CA THR A 122 -9.51 15.92 -4.27
C THR A 122 -10.42 15.82 -3.05
N GLY A 123 -10.40 16.87 -2.22
CA GLY A 123 -11.33 17.01 -1.12
C GLY A 123 -11.04 16.14 0.10
N THR A 124 -12.07 15.84 0.86
CA THR A 124 -11.98 15.14 2.15
C THR A 124 -11.37 13.74 2.09
N PRO A 125 -11.61 12.90 1.07
CA PRO A 125 -10.98 11.58 0.99
C PRO A 125 -9.45 11.67 0.87
N ALA A 126 -8.95 12.48 -0.06
CA ALA A 126 -7.50 12.71 -0.25
C ALA A 126 -6.84 13.25 1.04
N ALA A 127 -7.48 14.23 1.69
CA ALA A 127 -7.00 14.79 2.95
C ALA A 127 -6.93 13.76 4.09
N ARG A 128 -7.89 12.82 4.13
CA ARG A 128 -7.91 11.74 5.12
C ARG A 128 -6.76 10.76 4.90
N GLU A 129 -6.53 10.36 3.66
CA GLU A 129 -5.46 9.44 3.31
C GLU A 129 -4.08 10.04 3.58
N ALA A 130 -3.85 11.28 3.16
CA ALA A 130 -2.61 11.99 3.48
C ALA A 130 -2.38 12.10 4.99
N LYS A 131 -3.44 12.38 5.76
CA LYS A 131 -3.35 12.44 7.23
C LYS A 131 -2.99 11.08 7.84
N GLN A 132 -3.60 10.00 7.36
CA GLN A 132 -3.31 8.64 7.85
C GLN A 132 -1.88 8.22 7.50
N ALA A 133 -1.44 8.46 6.25
CA ALA A 133 -0.08 8.16 5.81
C ALA A 133 0.96 8.86 6.68
N VAL A 134 0.80 10.16 6.89
CA VAL A 134 1.68 10.97 7.73
C VAL A 134 1.70 10.46 9.17
N GLN A 135 0.55 10.13 9.73
CA GLN A 135 0.45 9.64 11.10
C GLN A 135 1.18 8.30 11.28
N ILE A 136 0.95 7.34 10.38
CA ILE A 136 1.60 6.02 10.42
C ILE A 136 3.12 6.16 10.29
N LEU A 137 3.58 6.94 9.30
CA LEU A 137 5.01 7.17 9.12
C LEU A 137 5.66 7.83 10.32
N LYS A 138 5.01 8.86 10.88
CA LYS A 138 5.50 9.52 12.09
C LYS A 138 5.64 8.54 13.24
N GLU A 139 4.66 7.69 13.48
CA GLU A 139 4.69 6.69 14.56
C GLU A 139 5.83 5.68 14.35
N LEU A 140 6.00 5.17 13.13
CA LEU A 140 7.07 4.23 12.81
C LEU A 140 8.46 4.88 12.97
N LEU A 141 8.66 6.07 12.44
CA LEU A 141 9.94 6.79 12.51
C LEU A 141 10.28 7.21 13.95
N CYS A 142 9.29 7.65 14.73
CA CYS A 142 9.47 7.95 16.15
C CYS A 142 9.75 6.69 16.99
N ALA A 143 9.29 5.52 16.55
CA ALA A 143 9.62 4.23 17.15
C ALA A 143 11.01 3.71 16.75
N GLY A 144 11.75 4.43 15.90
CA GLY A 144 13.11 4.08 15.49
C GLY A 144 13.17 3.18 14.25
N TYR A 145 12.06 3.00 13.52
CA TYR A 145 12.12 2.28 12.25
C TYR A 145 12.95 3.06 11.23
N PRO A 146 13.88 2.40 10.50
CA PRO A 146 14.56 3.03 9.39
C PRO A 146 13.57 3.57 8.37
N ALA A 147 13.87 4.71 7.76
CA ALA A 147 12.97 5.40 6.84
C ALA A 147 12.50 4.51 5.68
N GLU A 148 13.41 3.71 5.13
CA GLU A 148 13.09 2.76 4.05
C GLU A 148 12.07 1.71 4.51
N HIS A 149 12.26 1.10 5.67
CA HIS A 149 11.35 0.10 6.23
C HIS A 149 9.98 0.70 6.58
N ALA A 150 9.95 1.92 7.11
CA ALA A 150 8.70 2.64 7.40
C ALA A 150 7.89 2.90 6.12
N LEU A 151 8.53 3.35 5.05
CA LEU A 151 7.89 3.60 3.75
C LEU A 151 7.39 2.29 3.11
N ARG A 152 8.17 1.23 3.15
CA ARG A 152 7.77 -0.09 2.64
C ARG A 152 6.58 -0.67 3.42
N SER A 153 6.60 -0.54 4.75
CA SER A 153 5.50 -0.98 5.61
C SER A 153 4.21 -0.23 5.30
N LEU A 154 4.29 1.10 5.11
CA LEU A 154 3.15 1.90 4.70
C LEU A 154 2.59 1.44 3.34
N ASN A 155 3.45 1.23 2.36
CA ASN A 155 3.03 0.75 1.03
C ASN A 155 2.33 -0.62 1.12
N SER A 156 2.85 -1.54 1.95
CA SER A 156 2.22 -2.84 2.18
C SER A 156 0.85 -2.71 2.85
N LEU A 157 0.69 -1.80 3.81
CA LEU A 157 -0.59 -1.52 4.45
C LEU A 157 -1.62 -1.00 3.44
N TYR A 158 -1.24 -0.10 2.54
CA TYR A 158 -2.12 0.38 1.48
C TYR A 158 -2.52 -0.74 0.51
N ALA A 159 -1.58 -1.59 0.10
CA ALA A 159 -1.86 -2.75 -0.75
C ALA A 159 -2.84 -3.73 -0.09
N LEU A 160 -2.73 -3.93 1.23
CA LEU A 160 -3.59 -4.85 2.00
C LEU A 160 -4.98 -4.26 2.27
N SER A 161 -5.08 -2.95 2.46
CA SER A 161 -6.37 -2.30 2.81
C SER A 161 -7.39 -2.35 1.70
N GLY A 162 -6.97 -2.68 0.46
CA GLY A 162 -7.85 -2.67 -0.71
C GLY A 162 -8.45 -1.29 -1.01
N SER A 163 -7.96 -0.26 -0.34
CA SER A 163 -8.39 1.11 -0.60
C SER A 163 -7.81 1.55 -1.95
N ALA A 164 -8.63 2.18 -2.77
CA ALA A 164 -8.18 2.80 -4.00
C ALA A 164 -7.31 4.05 -3.74
N GLY A 165 -7.05 4.34 -2.46
CA GLY A 165 -6.28 5.48 -2.03
C GLY A 165 -4.79 5.29 -2.28
N ALA A 166 -4.19 6.33 -2.78
CA ALA A 166 -2.74 6.44 -2.90
C ALA A 166 -2.30 7.82 -2.44
N ALA A 167 -1.08 7.93 -2.00
CA ALA A 167 -0.49 9.21 -1.63
C ALA A 167 0.95 9.26 -2.16
N SER A 168 1.35 10.41 -2.65
CA SER A 168 2.75 10.69 -2.94
C SER A 168 3.44 11.20 -1.68
N ILE A 169 4.59 10.63 -1.33
CA ILE A 169 5.30 10.95 -0.11
C ILE A 169 6.73 11.32 -0.43
N SER A 170 7.13 12.48 0.06
CA SER A 170 8.53 12.93 0.10
C SER A 170 8.97 12.96 1.55
N LEU A 171 10.02 12.21 1.86
CA LEU A 171 10.63 12.12 3.19
C LEU A 171 12.06 12.64 3.12
N VAL A 172 12.38 13.61 3.96
CA VAL A 172 13.75 14.07 4.19
C VAL A 172 14.14 13.70 5.61
N GLN A 173 15.23 12.98 5.73
CA GLN A 173 15.88 12.67 7.01
C GLN A 173 17.13 13.52 7.14
N LEU A 174 17.21 14.27 8.22
CA LEU A 174 18.40 14.94 8.68
C LEU A 174 18.93 14.13 9.85
N GLY A 175 20.05 13.51 9.68
CA GLY A 175 20.69 12.67 10.68
C GLY A 175 22.19 12.84 10.60
N LEU A 176 22.85 12.20 11.54
CA LEU A 176 24.28 12.13 11.59
C LEU A 176 24.65 10.71 11.18
N ASP A 177 25.03 10.54 9.94
CA ASP A 177 25.69 9.33 9.44
C ASP A 177 27.18 9.37 9.80
#